data_0d451ccd9569efd8f3734729b3cea76b
#
_entry.id   0d451ccd9569efd8f3734729b3cea76b
#
_cell.length_a   1.000
_cell.length_b   1.000
_cell.length_c   1.000
_cell.angle_alpha   90.00
_cell.angle_beta   90.00
_cell.angle_gamma   90.00
#
_symmetry.space_group_name_H-M   'P 1'
#
loop_
_entity.id
_entity.type
_entity.pdbx_description
1 polymer ?
#
loop_
_entity_poly.entity_id
_entity_poly.type
_entity_poly.pdbx_seq_one_letter_code
_entity_poly.pdbx_strand_id
1 'polypeptide(L)'
;MEEIARALHLTRGSLYYYFRDKEEILALCHTVALDGVLEALERVRASDLPPDEKLGRLIEEHVRIQVDRFHGTALALELDALRPASRAAVVAGRDRYDRGFRELIAASVRAGLFRPVDPKLTAFAIVGAINWIGRWYRPGGGASPEELGEHFAELFLEALRARSGRAARRGARG
;
A
#
# COMPACT_ATOMS: atom_id res chain seq x y z
N MET A 1 -10.82 17.87 18.29
CA MET A 1 -9.93 17.70 19.45
C MET A 1 -10.62 17.04 20.64
N GLU A 2 -11.83 17.45 21.03
CA GLU A 2 -12.54 16.85 22.19
C GLU A 2 -12.89 15.39 21.99
N GLU A 3 -13.41 15.02 20.83
CA GLU A 3 -13.72 13.63 20.46
C GLU A 3 -12.46 12.76 20.40
N ILE A 4 -11.35 13.31 19.89
CA ILE A 4 -10.06 12.62 19.84
C ILE A 4 -9.53 12.37 21.26
N ALA A 5 -9.59 13.39 22.13
CA ALA A 5 -9.18 13.24 23.53
C ALA A 5 -10.00 12.17 24.23
N ARG A 6 -11.32 12.16 24.04
CA ARG A 6 -12.23 11.15 24.60
C ARG A 6 -11.90 9.75 24.10
N ALA A 7 -11.66 9.59 22.80
CA ALA A 7 -11.31 8.29 22.20
C ALA A 7 -9.97 7.74 22.71
N LEU A 8 -9.04 8.62 23.05
CA LEU A 8 -7.73 8.26 23.61
C LEU A 8 -7.70 8.19 25.13
N HIS A 9 -8.84 8.36 25.81
CA HIS A 9 -8.92 8.47 27.27
C HIS A 9 -8.01 9.55 27.88
N LEU A 10 -7.79 10.64 27.13
CA LEU A 10 -7.00 11.80 27.54
C LEU A 10 -7.89 12.99 27.87
N THR A 11 -7.37 13.91 28.68
CA THR A 11 -7.99 15.24 28.82
C THR A 11 -7.69 16.08 27.58
N ARG A 12 -8.56 17.06 27.28
CA ARG A 12 -8.33 18.02 26.21
C ARG A 12 -6.99 18.78 26.44
N GLY A 13 -6.69 19.15 27.68
CA GLY A 13 -5.43 19.81 28.04
C GLY A 13 -4.20 18.95 27.76
N SER A 14 -4.26 17.66 28.09
CA SER A 14 -3.18 16.71 27.77
C SER A 14 -2.96 16.58 26.28
N LEU A 15 -4.03 16.55 25.46
CA LEU A 15 -3.90 16.47 24.01
C LEU A 15 -3.27 17.74 23.41
N TYR A 16 -3.64 18.94 23.91
CA TYR A 16 -3.05 20.21 23.47
C TYR A 16 -1.60 20.42 23.94
N TYR A 17 -1.14 19.67 24.95
CA TYR A 17 0.27 19.65 25.33
C TYR A 17 1.14 19.03 24.24
N TYR A 18 0.64 18.00 23.53
CA TYR A 18 1.37 17.29 22.48
C TYR A 18 1.10 17.83 21.08
N PHE A 19 -0.11 18.31 20.80
CA PHE A 19 -0.56 18.71 19.46
C PHE A 19 -1.27 20.06 19.50
N ARG A 20 -0.85 20.96 18.65
CA ARG A 20 -1.46 22.31 18.55
C ARG A 20 -2.88 22.25 18.01
N ASP A 21 -3.14 21.36 17.05
CA ASP A 21 -4.43 21.23 16.38
C ASP A 21 -4.64 19.84 15.72
N LYS A 22 -5.80 19.68 15.06
CA LYS A 22 -6.17 18.43 14.38
C LYS A 22 -5.27 18.09 13.20
N GLU A 23 -4.77 19.09 12.51
CA GLU A 23 -3.92 18.89 11.34
C GLU A 23 -2.59 18.27 11.72
N GLU A 24 -2.01 18.67 12.85
CA GLU A 24 -0.76 18.11 13.33
C GLU A 24 -0.91 16.62 13.67
N ILE A 25 -2.05 16.22 14.24
CA ILE A 25 -2.39 14.81 14.48
C ILE A 25 -2.54 14.07 13.14
N LEU A 26 -3.27 14.66 12.18
CA LEU A 26 -3.48 14.06 10.87
C LEU A 26 -2.15 13.90 10.13
N ALA A 27 -1.28 14.91 10.16
CA ALA A 27 0.05 14.85 9.57
C ALA A 27 0.90 13.73 10.19
N LEU A 28 0.88 13.59 11.51
CA LEU A 28 1.56 12.49 12.20
C LEU A 28 1.01 11.12 11.76
N CYS A 29 -0.31 10.96 11.69
CA CYS A 29 -0.92 9.73 11.21
C CYS A 29 -0.44 9.37 9.80
N HIS A 30 -0.40 10.34 8.88
CA HIS A 30 0.13 10.13 7.52
C HIS A 30 1.62 9.75 7.53
N THR A 31 2.43 10.41 8.35
CA THR A 31 3.86 10.12 8.47
C THR A 31 4.09 8.70 8.96
N VAL A 32 3.44 8.31 10.05
CA VAL A 32 3.56 6.95 10.63
C VAL A 32 3.12 5.87 9.62
N ALA A 33 2.03 6.14 8.86
CA ALA A 33 1.58 5.22 7.81
C ALA A 33 2.63 5.06 6.71
N LEU A 34 3.13 6.19 6.24
CA LEU A 34 4.08 6.26 5.15
C LEU A 34 5.43 5.64 5.52
N ASP A 35 5.93 5.92 6.72
CA ASP A 35 7.17 5.33 7.23
C ASP A 35 7.08 3.80 7.25
N GLY A 36 5.96 3.25 7.73
CA GLY A 36 5.75 1.81 7.76
C GLY A 36 5.84 1.15 6.38
N VAL A 37 5.18 1.73 5.35
CA VAL A 37 5.22 1.16 4.00
C VAL A 37 6.56 1.41 3.30
N LEU A 38 7.25 2.52 3.59
CA LEU A 38 8.59 2.78 3.07
C LEU A 38 9.64 1.85 3.68
N GLU A 39 9.56 1.58 4.98
CA GLU A 39 10.40 0.58 5.64
C GLU A 39 10.18 -0.82 5.06
N ALA A 40 8.92 -1.20 4.80
CA ALA A 40 8.60 -2.47 4.13
C ALA A 40 9.23 -2.53 2.73
N LEU A 41 9.13 -1.46 1.95
CA LEU A 41 9.75 -1.37 0.63
C LEU A 41 11.27 -1.57 0.70
N GLU A 42 11.96 -0.92 1.63
CA GLU A 42 13.41 -1.06 1.75
C GLU A 42 13.81 -2.48 2.21
N ARG A 43 13.08 -3.09 3.16
CA ARG A 43 13.31 -4.49 3.55
C ARG A 43 13.15 -5.44 2.37
N VAL A 44 12.09 -5.28 1.60
CA VAL A 44 11.82 -6.12 0.42
C VAL A 44 12.88 -5.91 -0.66
N ARG A 45 13.33 -4.69 -0.90
CA ARG A 45 14.41 -4.40 -1.85
C ARG A 45 15.72 -5.07 -1.46
N ALA A 46 16.06 -5.07 -0.18
CA ALA A 46 17.28 -5.65 0.36
C ALA A 46 17.29 -7.19 0.39
N SER A 47 16.14 -7.86 0.19
CA SER A 47 16.06 -9.31 0.15
C SER A 47 16.65 -9.88 -1.16
N ASP A 48 17.00 -11.18 -1.16
CA ASP A 48 17.51 -11.89 -2.34
C ASP A 48 16.39 -12.50 -3.21
N LEU A 49 15.13 -12.18 -2.91
CA LEU A 49 13.98 -12.70 -3.64
C LEU A 49 13.96 -12.20 -5.10
N PRO A 50 13.40 -12.97 -6.04
CA PRO A 50 13.13 -12.51 -7.39
C PRO A 50 12.10 -11.35 -7.38
N PRO A 51 12.08 -10.49 -8.43
CA PRO A 51 11.31 -9.25 -8.40
C PRO A 51 9.79 -9.43 -8.28
N ASP A 52 9.23 -10.51 -8.80
CA ASP A 52 7.81 -10.85 -8.63
C ASP A 52 7.46 -11.27 -7.19
N GLU A 53 8.32 -12.06 -6.55
CA GLU A 53 8.15 -12.42 -5.14
C GLU A 53 8.33 -11.20 -4.22
N LYS A 54 9.27 -10.30 -4.56
CA LYS A 54 9.38 -8.99 -3.89
C LYS A 54 8.10 -8.20 -3.97
N LEU A 55 7.47 -8.17 -5.14
CA LEU A 55 6.19 -7.48 -5.30
C LEU A 55 5.09 -8.12 -4.46
N GLY A 56 5.00 -9.45 -4.43
CA GLY A 56 4.06 -10.18 -3.59
C GLY A 56 4.22 -9.83 -2.11
N ARG A 57 5.47 -9.89 -1.63
CA ARG A 57 5.79 -9.53 -0.24
C ARG A 57 5.44 -8.08 0.08
N LEU A 58 5.68 -7.16 -0.84
CA LEU A 58 5.33 -5.75 -0.64
C LEU A 58 3.82 -5.54 -0.57
N ILE A 59 3.04 -6.28 -1.34
CA ILE A 59 1.57 -6.27 -1.29
C ILE A 59 1.09 -6.78 0.08
N GLU A 60 1.58 -7.94 0.53
CA GLU A 60 1.25 -8.52 1.84
C GLU A 60 1.54 -7.55 2.99
N GLU A 61 2.76 -6.99 3.02
CA GLU A 61 3.17 -6.03 4.05
C GLU A 61 2.29 -4.76 4.03
N HIS A 62 1.95 -4.24 2.84
CA HIS A 62 1.10 -3.06 2.73
C HIS A 62 -0.32 -3.34 3.24
N VAL A 63 -0.92 -4.47 2.87
CA VAL A 63 -2.24 -4.88 3.38
C VAL A 63 -2.21 -5.00 4.90
N ARG A 64 -1.20 -5.68 5.45
CA ARG A 64 -1.04 -5.84 6.90
C ARG A 64 -0.91 -4.49 7.61
N ILE A 65 -0.07 -3.59 7.11
CA ILE A 65 0.08 -2.24 7.68
C ILE A 65 -1.25 -1.47 7.62
N GLN A 66 -1.97 -1.56 6.50
CA GLN A 66 -3.25 -0.89 6.31
C GLN A 66 -4.31 -1.39 7.30
N VAL A 67 -4.31 -2.67 7.61
CA VAL A 67 -5.29 -3.29 8.51
C VAL A 67 -4.89 -3.11 9.98
N ASP A 68 -3.67 -3.47 10.35
CA ASP A 68 -3.24 -3.52 11.76
C ASP A 68 -3.03 -2.13 12.37
N ARG A 69 -2.36 -1.25 11.64
CA ARG A 69 -2.02 0.09 12.17
C ARG A 69 -3.13 1.10 12.05
N PHE A 70 -3.99 0.94 11.04
CA PHE A 70 -5.02 1.94 10.74
C PHE A 70 -6.44 1.43 10.89
N HIS A 71 -6.63 0.18 11.36
CA HIS A 71 -7.94 -0.46 11.49
C HIS A 71 -8.84 -0.23 10.26
N GLY A 72 -8.21 -0.23 9.09
CA GLY A 72 -8.90 0.07 7.84
C GLY A 72 -9.30 1.55 7.64
N THR A 73 -8.70 2.51 8.34
CA THR A 73 -9.01 3.93 8.09
C THR A 73 -8.56 4.37 6.70
N ALA A 74 -9.44 5.05 5.98
CA ALA A 74 -9.15 5.58 4.64
C ALA A 74 -8.25 6.83 4.69
N LEU A 75 -7.19 6.80 5.51
CA LEU A 75 -6.26 7.92 5.70
C LEU A 75 -5.67 8.43 4.37
N ALA A 76 -5.51 7.51 3.41
CA ALA A 76 -4.98 7.83 2.09
C ALA A 76 -5.78 8.91 1.33
N LEU A 77 -7.02 9.18 1.71
CA LEU A 77 -7.93 10.07 0.99
C LEU A 77 -8.02 11.49 1.56
N GLU A 78 -7.43 11.76 2.75
CA GLU A 78 -7.63 13.03 3.47
C GLU A 78 -6.43 13.99 3.36
N LEU A 79 -5.86 14.12 2.15
CA LEU A 79 -4.74 15.04 1.92
C LEU A 79 -5.12 16.52 1.96
N ASP A 80 -6.37 16.84 1.62
CA ASP A 80 -6.80 18.23 1.48
C ASP A 80 -6.93 18.94 2.84
N ALA A 81 -7.02 18.17 3.92
CA ALA A 81 -7.01 18.70 5.29
C ALA A 81 -5.61 19.02 5.84
N LEU A 82 -4.53 18.67 5.10
CA LEU A 82 -3.16 18.96 5.47
C LEU A 82 -2.74 20.35 5.02
N ARG A 83 -1.91 21.02 5.85
CA ARG A 83 -1.21 22.25 5.45
C ARG A 83 -0.26 21.99 4.28
N PRO A 84 0.07 23.01 3.47
CA PRO A 84 0.90 22.83 2.28
C PRO A 84 2.21 22.10 2.52
N ALA A 85 2.91 22.42 3.62
CA ALA A 85 4.19 21.78 3.95
C ALA A 85 4.03 20.30 4.31
N SER A 86 3.08 19.96 5.19
CA SER A 86 2.78 18.56 5.56
C SER A 86 2.31 17.76 4.34
N ARG A 87 1.44 18.37 3.53
CA ARG A 87 0.95 17.77 2.28
C ARG A 87 2.09 17.46 1.32
N ALA A 88 3.01 18.40 1.10
CA ALA A 88 4.15 18.20 0.21
C ALA A 88 5.04 17.04 0.67
N ALA A 89 5.31 16.93 1.96
CA ALA A 89 6.09 15.83 2.53
C ALA A 89 5.41 14.47 2.32
N VAL A 90 4.09 14.39 2.59
CA VAL A 90 3.32 13.16 2.38
C VAL A 90 3.28 12.77 0.91
N VAL A 91 3.07 13.72 -0.01
CA VAL A 91 3.06 13.47 -1.46
C VAL A 91 4.42 12.96 -1.92
N ALA A 92 5.52 13.59 -1.49
CA ALA A 92 6.88 13.15 -1.85
C ALA A 92 7.18 11.71 -1.40
N GLY A 93 6.73 11.35 -0.19
CA GLY A 93 6.86 9.97 0.31
C GLY A 93 6.02 8.96 -0.47
N ARG A 94 4.78 9.32 -0.81
CA ARG A 94 3.91 8.50 -1.66
C ARG A 94 4.51 8.28 -3.04
N ASP A 95 5.09 9.31 -3.65
CA ASP A 95 5.77 9.21 -4.94
C ASP A 95 6.98 8.28 -4.88
N ARG A 96 7.72 8.28 -3.75
CA ARG A 96 8.83 7.35 -3.52
C ARG A 96 8.33 5.91 -3.43
N TYR A 97 7.24 5.67 -2.72
CA TYR A 97 6.63 4.36 -2.57
C TYR A 97 6.07 3.83 -3.88
N ASP A 98 5.34 4.66 -4.62
CA ASP A 98 4.81 4.34 -5.94
C ASP A 98 5.92 3.99 -6.95
N ARG A 99 7.03 4.74 -6.96
CA ARG A 99 8.21 4.38 -7.76
C ARG A 99 8.73 2.98 -7.40
N GLY A 100 8.75 2.61 -6.12
CA GLY A 100 9.15 1.27 -5.68
C GLY A 100 8.32 0.17 -6.31
N PHE A 101 7.00 0.30 -6.31
CA PHE A 101 6.11 -0.64 -7.01
C PHE A 101 6.41 -0.72 -8.50
N ARG A 102 6.53 0.43 -9.18
CA ARG A 102 6.82 0.49 -10.62
C ARG A 102 8.14 -0.19 -10.98
N GLU A 103 9.16 0.00 -10.16
CA GLU A 103 10.48 -0.61 -10.37
C GLU A 103 10.42 -2.14 -10.27
N LEU A 104 9.71 -2.69 -9.27
CA LEU A 104 9.50 -4.14 -9.10
C LEU A 104 8.69 -4.73 -10.25
N ILE A 105 7.61 -4.08 -10.66
CA ILE A 105 6.80 -4.50 -11.81
C ILE A 105 7.63 -4.49 -13.09
N ALA A 106 8.37 -3.40 -13.35
CA ALA A 106 9.22 -3.29 -14.53
C ALA A 106 10.35 -4.33 -14.53
N ALA A 107 10.94 -4.62 -13.37
CA ALA A 107 11.94 -5.67 -13.22
C ALA A 107 11.37 -7.05 -13.52
N SER A 108 10.16 -7.35 -13.03
CA SER A 108 9.47 -8.62 -13.30
C SER A 108 9.12 -8.81 -14.77
N VAL A 109 8.71 -7.72 -15.46
CA VAL A 109 8.48 -7.73 -16.91
C VAL A 109 9.78 -7.99 -17.67
N ARG A 110 10.89 -7.30 -17.33
CA ARG A 110 12.20 -7.52 -17.96
C ARG A 110 12.74 -8.93 -17.75
N ALA A 111 12.46 -9.52 -16.59
CA ALA A 111 12.86 -10.89 -16.27
C ALA A 111 11.95 -11.95 -16.96
N GLY A 112 10.91 -11.52 -17.69
CA GLY A 112 9.95 -12.44 -18.33
C GLY A 112 9.01 -13.17 -17.37
N LEU A 113 8.99 -12.77 -16.08
CA LEU A 113 8.11 -13.33 -15.06
C LEU A 113 6.68 -12.80 -15.22
N PHE A 114 6.55 -11.54 -15.62
CA PHE A 114 5.26 -10.92 -15.93
C PHE A 114 5.09 -10.71 -17.45
N ARG A 115 3.83 -10.76 -17.88
CA ARG A 115 3.45 -10.32 -19.22
C ARG A 115 3.74 -8.82 -19.41
N PRO A 116 3.88 -8.33 -20.64
CA PRO A 116 4.02 -6.89 -20.88
C PRO A 116 2.83 -6.13 -20.31
N VAL A 117 3.10 -5.20 -19.37
CA VAL A 117 2.13 -4.30 -18.75
C VAL A 117 2.75 -2.92 -18.57
N ASP A 118 1.91 -1.90 -18.44
CA ASP A 118 2.34 -0.58 -18.01
C ASP A 118 2.60 -0.58 -16.49
N PRO A 119 3.85 -0.36 -16.03
CA PRO A 119 4.16 -0.42 -14.60
C PRO A 119 3.43 0.64 -13.77
N LYS A 120 3.17 1.83 -14.35
CA LYS A 120 2.49 2.93 -13.66
C LYS A 120 1.02 2.60 -13.42
N LEU A 121 0.31 2.20 -14.46
CA LEU A 121 -1.11 1.85 -14.34
C LEU A 121 -1.31 0.61 -13.47
N THR A 122 -0.41 -0.35 -13.56
CA THR A 122 -0.42 -1.56 -12.72
C THR A 122 -0.19 -1.21 -11.25
N ALA A 123 0.79 -0.37 -10.93
CA ALA A 123 1.02 0.10 -9.56
C ALA A 123 -0.21 0.84 -9.00
N PHE A 124 -0.83 1.70 -9.78
CA PHE A 124 -2.05 2.40 -9.36
C PHE A 124 -3.22 1.44 -9.09
N ALA A 125 -3.38 0.40 -9.90
CA ALA A 125 -4.42 -0.61 -9.67
C ALA A 125 -4.19 -1.36 -8.36
N ILE A 126 -2.96 -1.81 -8.09
CA ILE A 126 -2.59 -2.53 -6.87
C ILE A 126 -2.77 -1.63 -5.64
N VAL A 127 -2.11 -0.49 -5.62
CA VAL A 127 -2.15 0.44 -4.47
C VAL A 127 -3.55 0.97 -4.23
N GLY A 128 -4.31 1.26 -5.30
CA GLY A 128 -5.69 1.69 -5.21
C GLY A 128 -6.60 0.63 -4.56
N ALA A 129 -6.43 -0.64 -4.94
CA ALA A 129 -7.18 -1.74 -4.34
C ALA A 129 -6.85 -1.91 -2.85
N ILE A 130 -5.57 -1.84 -2.47
CA ILE A 130 -5.14 -1.93 -1.08
C ILE A 130 -5.69 -0.75 -0.26
N ASN A 131 -5.57 0.48 -0.76
CA ASN A 131 -6.10 1.66 -0.07
C ASN A 131 -7.62 1.60 0.14
N TRP A 132 -8.35 0.92 -0.77
CA TRP A 132 -9.79 0.73 -0.64
C TRP A 132 -10.20 -0.21 0.50
N ILE A 133 -9.28 -1.05 1.01
CA ILE A 133 -9.51 -1.91 2.19
C ILE A 133 -10.04 -1.09 3.35
N GLY A 134 -9.53 0.12 3.56
CA GLY A 134 -9.97 1.04 4.60
C GLY A 134 -11.45 1.45 4.56
N ARG A 135 -12.18 1.13 3.50
CA ARG A 135 -13.61 1.44 3.38
C ARG A 135 -14.53 0.30 3.79
N TRP A 136 -14.06 -0.93 3.67
CA TRP A 136 -14.92 -2.10 3.88
C TRP A 136 -14.43 -3.07 4.95
N TYR A 137 -13.13 -3.11 5.23
CA TYR A 137 -12.59 -4.00 6.25
C TYR A 137 -13.16 -3.68 7.64
N ARG A 138 -13.47 -4.72 8.40
CA ARG A 138 -13.91 -4.61 9.79
C ARG A 138 -13.12 -5.62 10.62
N PRO A 139 -12.43 -5.18 11.70
CA PRO A 139 -11.76 -6.08 12.64
C PRO A 139 -12.75 -7.13 13.17
N GLY A 140 -12.32 -8.40 13.19
CA GLY A 140 -13.18 -9.52 13.59
C GLY A 140 -14.14 -10.00 12.50
N GLY A 141 -14.07 -9.46 11.27
CA GLY A 141 -14.69 -10.02 10.06
C GLY A 141 -13.97 -11.29 9.59
N GLY A 142 -14.49 -11.95 8.57
CA GLY A 142 -14.12 -13.31 8.18
C GLY A 142 -12.66 -13.59 7.78
N ALA A 143 -11.82 -12.59 7.46
CA ALA A 143 -10.42 -12.80 7.07
C ALA A 143 -9.44 -12.08 8.00
N SER A 144 -8.35 -12.74 8.36
CA SER A 144 -7.23 -12.12 9.08
C SER A 144 -6.45 -11.15 8.18
N PRO A 145 -5.63 -10.23 8.74
CA PRO A 145 -4.75 -9.37 7.95
C PRO A 145 -3.78 -10.17 7.07
N GLU A 146 -3.28 -11.30 7.56
CA GLU A 146 -2.38 -12.21 6.85
C GLU A 146 -3.08 -12.86 5.67
N GLU A 147 -4.24 -13.50 5.88
CA GLU A 147 -5.04 -14.14 4.83
C GLU A 147 -5.43 -13.13 3.73
N LEU A 148 -5.77 -11.90 4.14
CA LEU A 148 -6.12 -10.84 3.21
C LEU A 148 -4.90 -10.41 2.38
N GLY A 149 -3.73 -10.28 3.00
CA GLY A 149 -2.47 -9.95 2.34
C GLY A 149 -2.07 -11.00 1.32
N GLU A 150 -2.09 -12.27 1.71
CA GLU A 150 -1.79 -13.41 0.83
C GLU A 150 -2.75 -13.46 -0.36
N HIS A 151 -4.06 -13.30 -0.11
CA HIS A 151 -5.06 -13.29 -1.18
C HIS A 151 -4.86 -12.16 -2.19
N PHE A 152 -4.54 -10.94 -1.72
CA PHE A 152 -4.26 -9.81 -2.61
C PHE A 152 -2.98 -10.03 -3.41
N ALA A 153 -1.92 -10.55 -2.78
CA ALA A 153 -0.67 -10.86 -3.46
C ALA A 153 -0.89 -11.92 -4.54
N GLU A 154 -1.53 -13.04 -4.21
CA GLU A 154 -1.84 -14.11 -5.15
C GLU A 154 -2.65 -13.60 -6.34
N LEU A 155 -3.76 -12.88 -6.08
CA LEU A 155 -4.63 -12.33 -7.13
C LEU A 155 -3.86 -11.47 -8.13
N PHE A 156 -3.05 -10.52 -7.65
CA PHE A 156 -2.29 -9.63 -8.53
C PHE A 156 -1.15 -10.35 -9.23
N LEU A 157 -0.41 -11.21 -8.55
CA LEU A 157 0.69 -11.97 -9.18
C LEU A 157 0.17 -12.90 -10.27
N GLU A 158 -0.92 -13.61 -10.04
CA GLU A 158 -1.53 -14.47 -11.07
C GLU A 158 -2.01 -13.67 -12.28
N ALA A 159 -2.65 -12.51 -12.06
CA ALA A 159 -3.09 -11.63 -13.14
C ALA A 159 -1.93 -11.08 -13.99
N LEU A 160 -0.74 -10.95 -13.40
CA LEU A 160 0.45 -10.39 -14.04
C LEU A 160 1.36 -11.47 -14.66
N ARG A 161 1.33 -12.71 -14.21
CA ARG A 161 2.20 -13.79 -14.69
C ARG A 161 2.19 -13.92 -16.22
N ALA A 162 3.37 -14.14 -16.79
CA ALA A 162 3.51 -14.47 -18.19
C ALA A 162 2.79 -15.80 -18.46
N ARG A 163 1.83 -15.84 -19.38
CA ARG A 163 1.19 -17.09 -19.79
C ARG A 163 2.23 -17.95 -20.51
N SER A 164 2.62 -19.06 -19.92
CA SER A 164 3.42 -20.09 -20.58
C SER A 164 2.77 -20.45 -21.91
N GLY A 165 3.46 -20.21 -23.02
CA GLY A 165 3.10 -20.32 -24.43
C GLY A 165 2.00 -21.32 -24.82
N ARG A 166 0.76 -20.92 -24.77
CA ARG A 166 -0.37 -21.61 -25.43
C ARG A 166 -0.81 -20.94 -26.76
N ALA A 167 -0.08 -19.91 -27.19
CA ALA A 167 -0.41 -19.15 -28.41
C ALA A 167 0.28 -19.65 -29.71
N ALA A 168 1.24 -20.60 -29.63
CA ALA A 168 2.00 -21.04 -30.79
C ALA A 168 1.31 -22.15 -31.63
N ARG A 169 0.11 -22.61 -31.27
CA ARG A 169 -0.56 -23.71 -32.01
C ARG A 169 -1.79 -23.31 -32.84
N ARG A 170 -2.09 -22.03 -33.00
CA ARG A 170 -3.24 -21.58 -33.82
C ARG A 170 -2.86 -21.02 -35.21
N GLY A 171 -1.56 -20.90 -35.52
CA GLY A 171 -1.08 -20.37 -36.81
C GLY A 171 -0.62 -21.43 -37.83
N ALA A 172 -0.71 -22.74 -37.54
CA ALA A 172 -0.19 -23.78 -38.41
C ALA A 172 -1.29 -24.70 -39.00
N ARG A 173 -2.52 -24.23 -39.11
CA ARG A 173 -3.58 -24.87 -39.89
C ARG A 173 -4.39 -23.78 -40.58
N GLY A 174 -3.94 -23.37 -41.72
CA GLY A 174 -4.59 -22.56 -42.73
C GLY A 174 -3.87 -22.77 -44.05
#